data_998e3e921142a0c4b569d9de312b3679
#
_entry.id   998e3e921142a0c4b569d9de312b3679
#
_cell.length_a   1.000
_cell.length_b   1.000
_cell.length_c   1.000
_cell.angle_alpha   90.00
_cell.angle_beta   90.00
_cell.angle_gamma   90.00
#
_symmetry.space_group_name_H-M   'P 1'
#
loop_
_entity.id
_entity.type
_entity.pdbx_description
1 polymer ?
#
loop_
_entity_poly.entity_id
_entity_poly.type
_entity_poly.pdbx_seq_one_letter_code
_entity_poly.pdbx_strand_id
1 'polypeptide(L)'
;NNIYLLQLEHSESTFAPDVDSIYIKWETNKQLVNENEKTSIAYNFIKREINQVILKGEDKDLNKIIDKLLKKYGINDLVFQRPEVLYKVLDLTRRVMLSKKDFYNFEPYVIRMYNELIAQHGFSKKNHFYKIHILYMIAHILYRNRRFEESNKYMTQMHEAMLAYNKAYYKKFYPKYVMLSAANFSYLNQNNKSIDILESISP
;
A
#
# COMPACT_ATOMS: atom_id res chain seq x y z
N ASN A 1 -2.75 15.07 -22.45
CA ASN A 1 -3.25 15.56 -21.15
C ASN A 1 -2.40 15.13 -19.96
N ASN A 2 -1.13 14.71 -20.17
CA ASN A 2 -0.19 14.34 -19.10
C ASN A 2 0.67 15.53 -18.61
N ILE A 3 0.32 16.77 -18.96
CA ILE A 3 1.13 17.96 -18.63
C ILE A 3 1.37 18.10 -17.12
N TYR A 4 0.35 17.88 -16.28
CA TYR A 4 0.47 17.99 -14.83
C TYR A 4 1.33 16.87 -14.22
N LEU A 5 1.24 15.64 -14.75
CA LEU A 5 2.07 14.53 -14.32
C LEU A 5 3.54 14.76 -14.67
N LEU A 6 3.81 15.21 -15.90
CA LEU A 6 5.17 15.55 -16.34
C LEU A 6 5.77 16.73 -15.55
N GLN A 7 4.95 17.75 -15.22
CA GLN A 7 5.39 18.87 -14.39
C GLN A 7 5.68 18.43 -12.95
N LEU A 8 4.91 17.51 -12.38
CA LEU A 8 5.15 16.96 -11.06
C LEU A 8 6.38 16.04 -11.03
N GLU A 9 6.58 15.21 -12.06
CA GLU A 9 7.77 14.37 -12.20
C GLU A 9 9.05 15.21 -12.36
N HIS A 10 9.01 16.29 -13.16
CA HIS A 10 10.11 17.22 -13.29
C HIS A 10 10.41 18.03 -12.03
N SER A 11 9.40 18.24 -11.18
CA SER A 11 9.57 18.96 -9.92
C SER A 11 10.25 18.13 -8.82
N GLU A 12 10.53 16.85 -9.05
CA GLU A 12 11.38 16.03 -8.17
C GLU A 12 12.88 16.34 -8.33
N SER A 13 13.28 17.06 -9.39
CA SER A 13 14.64 17.57 -9.53
C SER A 13 14.82 18.90 -8.77
N THR A 14 16.02 19.17 -8.27
CA THR A 14 16.45 20.17 -7.30
C THR A 14 16.02 21.64 -7.52
N PHE A 15 15.35 21.96 -8.62
CA PHE A 15 14.72 23.27 -8.90
C PHE A 15 13.22 23.05 -9.12
N ALA A 16 12.47 22.92 -8.04
CA ALA A 16 11.04 22.71 -8.11
C ALA A 16 10.32 23.98 -8.58
N PRO A 17 9.59 23.97 -9.71
CA PRO A 17 8.64 25.02 -10.00
C PRO A 17 7.62 25.09 -8.86
N ASP A 18 7.07 26.26 -8.65
CA ASP A 18 6.06 26.54 -7.64
C ASP A 18 4.88 25.55 -7.76
N VAL A 19 4.88 24.56 -6.84
CA VAL A 19 3.88 23.48 -6.82
C VAL A 19 2.50 24.01 -6.52
N ASP A 20 2.43 25.11 -5.78
CA ASP A 20 1.15 25.73 -5.49
C ASP A 20 0.54 26.28 -6.79
N SER A 21 1.35 26.80 -7.69
CA SER A 21 0.87 27.23 -9.01
C SER A 21 0.41 26.06 -9.88
N ILE A 22 1.08 24.91 -9.82
CA ILE A 22 0.66 23.68 -10.52
C ILE A 22 -0.64 23.16 -9.92
N TYR A 23 -0.77 23.17 -8.61
CA TYR A 23 -1.99 22.74 -7.92
C TYR A 23 -3.17 23.66 -8.25
N ILE A 24 -3.01 24.97 -8.24
CA ILE A 24 -4.04 25.93 -8.60
C ILE A 24 -4.52 25.69 -10.06
N LYS A 25 -3.58 25.53 -10.99
CA LYS A 25 -3.90 25.21 -12.39
C LYS A 25 -4.67 23.88 -12.51
N TRP A 26 -4.26 22.87 -11.74
CA TRP A 26 -4.97 21.60 -11.72
C TRP A 26 -6.38 21.73 -11.14
N GLU A 27 -6.56 22.42 -10.00
CA GLU A 27 -7.88 22.68 -9.38
C GLU A 27 -8.81 23.39 -10.35
N THR A 28 -8.30 24.38 -11.09
CA THR A 28 -9.08 25.13 -12.07
C THR A 28 -9.53 24.28 -13.26
N ASN A 29 -8.72 23.29 -13.67
CA ASN A 29 -8.95 22.49 -14.88
C ASN A 29 -9.36 21.04 -14.58
N LYS A 30 -9.56 20.67 -13.33
CA LYS A 30 -9.82 19.26 -12.94
C LYS A 30 -11.09 18.66 -13.57
N GLN A 31 -12.05 19.49 -14.00
CA GLN A 31 -13.24 19.02 -14.70
C GLN A 31 -12.95 18.51 -16.12
N LEU A 32 -11.83 18.93 -16.71
CA LEU A 32 -11.38 18.53 -18.03
C LEU A 32 -10.55 17.22 -18.03
N VAL A 33 -10.29 16.70 -16.85
CA VAL A 33 -9.41 15.51 -16.63
C VAL A 33 -10.30 14.33 -16.24
N ASN A 34 -10.02 13.15 -16.80
CA ASN A 34 -10.76 11.94 -16.42
C ASN A 34 -10.41 11.48 -14.99
N GLU A 35 -11.26 10.64 -14.39
CA GLU A 35 -11.11 10.20 -13.00
C GLU A 35 -9.79 9.47 -12.73
N ASN A 36 -9.24 8.74 -13.71
CA ASN A 36 -7.96 8.05 -13.56
C ASN A 36 -6.80 9.04 -13.46
N GLU A 37 -6.81 10.06 -14.31
CA GLU A 37 -5.81 11.12 -14.31
C GLU A 37 -5.91 11.95 -13.02
N LYS A 38 -7.13 12.34 -12.59
CA LYS A 38 -7.36 13.03 -11.31
C LYS A 38 -6.73 12.28 -10.15
N THR A 39 -6.98 10.98 -10.06
CA THR A 39 -6.46 10.14 -8.98
C THR A 39 -4.94 10.05 -9.02
N SER A 40 -4.35 9.93 -10.21
CA SER A 40 -2.89 9.87 -10.37
C SER A 40 -2.22 11.19 -10.00
N ILE A 41 -2.80 12.32 -10.41
CA ILE A 41 -2.32 13.66 -10.07
C ILE A 41 -2.42 13.90 -8.57
N ALA A 42 -3.58 13.60 -7.96
CA ALA A 42 -3.79 13.74 -6.53
C ALA A 42 -2.80 12.89 -5.72
N TYR A 43 -2.53 11.64 -6.15
CA TYR A 43 -1.53 10.79 -5.51
C TYR A 43 -0.12 11.40 -5.55
N ASN A 44 0.28 12.00 -6.67
CA ASN A 44 1.59 12.64 -6.78
C ASN A 44 1.73 13.85 -5.86
N PHE A 45 0.66 14.68 -5.71
CA PHE A 45 0.64 15.76 -4.72
C PHE A 45 0.77 15.21 -3.30
N ILE A 46 0.01 14.15 -2.95
CA ILE A 46 0.09 13.51 -1.64
C ILE A 46 1.51 12.99 -1.38
N LYS A 47 2.10 12.27 -2.32
CA LYS A 47 3.47 11.76 -2.23
C LYS A 47 4.46 12.88 -1.93
N ARG A 48 4.35 14.00 -2.62
CA ARG A 48 5.22 15.16 -2.43
C ARG A 48 5.03 15.81 -1.05
N GLU A 49 3.80 16.06 -0.63
CA GLU A 49 3.55 16.64 0.70
C GLU A 49 4.03 15.72 1.83
N ILE A 50 3.85 14.41 1.70
CA ILE A 50 4.40 13.44 2.65
C ILE A 50 5.94 13.52 2.69
N ASN A 51 6.60 13.60 1.54
CA ASN A 51 8.06 13.75 1.50
C ASN A 51 8.52 15.06 2.18
N GLN A 52 7.80 16.16 2.00
CA GLN A 52 8.11 17.43 2.69
C GLN A 52 7.94 17.31 4.21
N VAL A 53 6.86 16.68 4.67
CA VAL A 53 6.60 16.42 6.10
C VAL A 53 7.73 15.60 6.71
N ILE A 54 8.21 14.58 6.00
CA ILE A 54 9.32 13.72 6.44
C ILE A 54 10.62 14.53 6.53
N LEU A 55 10.92 15.32 5.50
CA LEU A 55 12.13 16.15 5.47
C LEU A 55 12.17 17.18 6.61
N LYS A 56 11.00 17.69 7.01
CA LYS A 56 10.86 18.62 8.15
C LYS A 56 10.85 17.93 9.51
N GLY A 57 10.75 16.60 9.56
CA GLY A 57 10.63 15.85 10.80
C GLY A 57 9.25 15.98 11.49
N GLU A 58 8.23 16.43 10.76
CA GLU A 58 6.87 16.71 11.25
C GLU A 58 5.93 15.49 11.16
N ASP A 59 6.46 14.29 10.96
CA ASP A 59 5.73 13.08 10.63
C ASP A 59 5.31 12.21 11.83
N LYS A 60 5.22 12.82 13.03
CA LYS A 60 4.81 12.09 14.26
C LYS A 60 3.45 11.38 14.14
N ASP A 61 2.50 12.01 13.43
CA ASP A 61 1.14 11.50 13.22
C ASP A 61 0.87 11.24 11.73
N LEU A 62 1.75 10.51 11.05
CA LEU A 62 1.71 10.32 9.60
C LEU A 62 0.34 9.79 9.12
N ASN A 63 -0.30 8.88 9.85
CA ASN A 63 -1.62 8.36 9.49
C ASN A 63 -2.68 9.47 9.41
N LYS A 64 -2.69 10.40 10.38
CA LYS A 64 -3.60 11.56 10.37
C LYS A 64 -3.27 12.54 9.26
N ILE A 65 -1.98 12.71 8.96
CA ILE A 65 -1.53 13.55 7.86
C ILE A 65 -2.03 13.00 6.54
N ILE A 66 -1.89 11.69 6.31
CA ILE A 66 -2.38 11.03 5.09
C ILE A 66 -3.89 11.18 4.97
N ASP A 67 -4.65 10.92 6.03
CA ASP A 67 -6.11 11.09 6.02
C ASP A 67 -6.52 12.54 5.66
N LYS A 68 -5.81 13.54 6.17
CA LYS A 68 -6.02 14.95 5.80
C LYS A 68 -5.70 15.22 4.32
N LEU A 69 -4.60 14.65 3.81
CA LEU A 69 -4.21 14.82 2.43
C LEU A 69 -5.18 14.13 1.46
N LEU A 70 -5.67 12.92 1.79
CA LEU A 70 -6.69 12.24 1.01
C LEU A 70 -7.97 13.10 0.88
N LYS A 71 -8.39 13.74 1.98
CA LYS A 71 -9.53 14.67 1.98
C LYS A 71 -9.23 15.94 1.19
N LYS A 72 -8.07 16.58 1.43
CA LYS A 72 -7.63 17.79 0.73
C LYS A 72 -7.67 17.62 -0.80
N TYR A 73 -7.20 16.49 -1.29
CA TYR A 73 -7.14 16.22 -2.74
C TYR A 73 -8.37 15.51 -3.30
N GLY A 74 -9.41 15.30 -2.48
CA GLY A 74 -10.70 14.78 -2.93
C GLY A 74 -10.68 13.32 -3.38
N ILE A 75 -9.71 12.51 -2.93
CA ILE A 75 -9.62 11.08 -3.26
C ILE A 75 -9.95 10.17 -2.08
N ASN A 76 -10.46 10.72 -0.98
CA ASN A 76 -10.79 9.94 0.21
C ASN A 76 -11.75 8.78 -0.11
N ASP A 77 -12.81 9.04 -0.88
CA ASP A 77 -13.78 8.02 -1.26
C ASP A 77 -13.25 7.13 -2.40
N LEU A 78 -12.47 7.68 -3.32
CA LEU A 78 -11.87 6.96 -4.44
C LEU A 78 -10.84 5.91 -4.00
N VAL A 79 -10.17 6.13 -2.87
CA VAL A 79 -9.22 5.16 -2.30
C VAL A 79 -9.89 3.81 -2.05
N PHE A 80 -11.16 3.81 -1.59
CA PHE A 80 -11.89 2.57 -1.30
C PHE A 80 -12.58 1.99 -2.53
N GLN A 81 -12.74 2.77 -3.60
CA GLN A 81 -13.26 2.29 -4.88
C GLN A 81 -12.15 1.72 -5.78
N ARG A 82 -10.88 2.03 -5.47
CA ARG A 82 -9.73 1.75 -6.33
C ARG A 82 -8.59 1.11 -5.55
N PRO A 83 -8.58 -0.24 -5.46
CA PRO A 83 -7.54 -0.98 -4.74
C PRO A 83 -6.11 -0.64 -5.14
N GLU A 84 -5.88 -0.24 -6.40
CA GLU A 84 -4.57 0.21 -6.89
C GLU A 84 -4.12 1.53 -6.23
N VAL A 85 -5.05 2.45 -5.96
CA VAL A 85 -4.76 3.71 -5.27
C VAL A 85 -4.49 3.46 -3.79
N LEU A 86 -5.35 2.67 -3.15
CA LEU A 86 -5.16 2.26 -1.77
C LEU A 86 -3.79 1.61 -1.59
N TYR A 87 -3.43 0.66 -2.46
CA TYR A 87 -2.13 0.01 -2.39
C TYR A 87 -0.98 1.01 -2.47
N LYS A 88 -1.03 1.97 -3.41
CA LYS A 88 0.02 2.99 -3.54
C LYS A 88 0.16 3.86 -2.30
N VAL A 89 -0.96 4.28 -1.71
CA VAL A 89 -0.98 5.06 -0.46
C VAL A 89 -0.40 4.25 0.70
N LEU A 90 -0.84 3.01 0.86
CA LEU A 90 -0.33 2.12 1.90
C LEU A 90 1.15 1.78 1.72
N ASP A 91 1.63 1.56 0.48
CA ASP A 91 3.05 1.29 0.22
C ASP A 91 3.93 2.51 0.51
N LEU A 92 3.46 3.70 0.20
CA LEU A 92 4.14 4.94 0.55
C LEU A 92 4.26 5.08 2.08
N THR A 93 3.15 4.91 2.81
CA THR A 93 3.12 4.96 4.27
C THR A 93 4.04 3.91 4.88
N ARG A 94 3.99 2.68 4.35
CA ARG A 94 4.85 1.58 4.78
C ARG A 94 6.34 1.92 4.66
N ARG A 95 6.77 2.53 3.56
CA ARG A 95 8.19 2.90 3.36
C ARG A 95 8.68 3.86 4.44
N VAL A 96 7.86 4.83 4.80
CA VAL A 96 8.18 5.79 5.86
C VAL A 96 8.24 5.10 7.22
N MET A 97 7.25 4.28 7.54
CA MET A 97 7.20 3.55 8.81
C MET A 97 8.35 2.54 8.94
N LEU A 98 8.77 1.92 7.82
CA LEU A 98 9.94 1.05 7.78
C LEU A 98 11.22 1.81 8.15
N SER A 99 11.42 3.02 7.61
CA SER A 99 12.59 3.84 7.91
C SER A 99 12.66 4.23 9.38
N LYS A 100 11.51 4.39 10.04
CA LYS A 100 11.37 4.72 11.45
C LYS A 100 11.24 3.52 12.37
N LYS A 101 11.12 2.30 11.83
CA LYS A 101 10.82 1.06 12.57
C LYS A 101 9.49 1.13 13.35
N ASP A 102 8.56 2.00 12.94
CA ASP A 102 7.28 2.25 13.60
C ASP A 102 6.15 1.42 12.97
N PHE A 103 6.27 0.09 13.09
CA PHE A 103 5.22 -0.82 12.59
C PHE A 103 3.98 -0.84 13.46
N TYR A 104 4.14 -0.50 14.74
CA TYR A 104 3.07 -0.60 15.73
C TYR A 104 1.93 0.37 15.42
N ASN A 105 2.26 1.61 15.10
CA ASN A 105 1.26 2.62 14.73
C ASN A 105 0.67 2.41 13.33
N PHE A 106 1.41 1.74 12.44
CA PHE A 106 0.94 1.49 11.08
C PHE A 106 -0.03 0.31 10.98
N GLU A 107 0.11 -0.69 11.84
CA GLU A 107 -0.71 -1.90 11.82
C GLU A 107 -2.23 -1.60 11.87
N PRO A 108 -2.77 -0.89 12.88
CA PRO A 108 -4.20 -0.62 12.95
C PRO A 108 -4.68 0.21 11.76
N TYR A 109 -3.84 1.08 11.23
CA TYR A 109 -4.17 1.91 10.07
C TYR A 109 -4.36 1.06 8.80
N VAL A 110 -3.41 0.18 8.47
CA VAL A 110 -3.48 -0.63 7.26
C VAL A 110 -4.63 -1.65 7.32
N ILE A 111 -4.88 -2.23 8.50
CA ILE A 111 -5.99 -3.17 8.70
C ILE A 111 -7.34 -2.45 8.55
N ARG A 112 -7.51 -1.26 9.15
CA ARG A 112 -8.71 -0.45 8.99
C ARG A 112 -8.98 -0.14 7.52
N MET A 113 -7.99 0.37 6.79
CA MET A 113 -8.12 0.74 5.38
C MET A 113 -8.48 -0.47 4.50
N TYR A 114 -7.89 -1.63 4.78
CA TYR A 114 -8.22 -2.87 4.07
C TYR A 114 -9.66 -3.31 4.34
N ASN A 115 -10.10 -3.27 5.61
CA ASN A 115 -11.45 -3.67 5.99
C ASN A 115 -12.51 -2.73 5.39
N GLU A 116 -12.27 -1.44 5.37
CA GLU A 116 -13.16 -0.46 4.72
C GLU A 116 -13.26 -0.71 3.21
N LEU A 117 -12.15 -1.02 2.54
CA LEU A 117 -12.17 -1.39 1.12
C LEU A 117 -13.05 -2.63 0.87
N ILE A 118 -12.88 -3.69 1.69
CA ILE A 118 -13.68 -4.91 1.58
C ILE A 118 -15.16 -4.64 1.82
N ALA A 119 -15.49 -3.83 2.84
CA ALA A 119 -16.87 -3.52 3.18
C ALA A 119 -17.58 -2.70 2.10
N GLN A 120 -16.87 -1.80 1.43
CA GLN A 120 -17.48 -0.91 0.43
C GLN A 120 -17.52 -1.54 -0.97
N HIS A 121 -16.43 -2.07 -1.48
CA HIS A 121 -16.29 -2.43 -2.89
C HIS A 121 -15.59 -3.76 -3.13
N GLY A 122 -14.73 -4.18 -2.22
CA GLY A 122 -13.93 -5.40 -2.36
C GLY A 122 -12.98 -5.37 -3.56
N PHE A 123 -12.64 -6.57 -4.03
CA PHE A 123 -11.73 -6.77 -5.15
C PHE A 123 -12.43 -7.47 -6.32
N SER A 124 -12.20 -6.97 -7.52
CA SER A 124 -12.62 -7.59 -8.78
C SER A 124 -11.49 -8.45 -9.39
N LYS A 125 -11.80 -9.21 -10.43
CA LYS A 125 -10.78 -9.96 -11.19
C LYS A 125 -9.68 -9.07 -11.77
N LYS A 126 -9.99 -7.82 -12.13
CA LYS A 126 -9.04 -6.89 -12.74
C LYS A 126 -8.00 -6.34 -11.75
N ASN A 127 -8.36 -6.22 -10.48
CA ASN A 127 -7.51 -5.61 -9.45
C ASN A 127 -7.11 -6.58 -8.33
N HIS A 128 -7.39 -7.88 -8.51
CA HIS A 128 -7.09 -8.93 -7.53
C HIS A 128 -5.59 -9.01 -7.15
N PHE A 129 -4.72 -8.60 -8.06
CA PHE A 129 -3.29 -8.43 -7.82
C PHE A 129 -3.00 -7.56 -6.59
N TYR A 130 -3.71 -6.45 -6.42
CA TYR A 130 -3.53 -5.55 -5.28
C TYR A 130 -4.00 -6.17 -3.96
N LYS A 131 -5.01 -7.05 -4.01
CA LYS A 131 -5.41 -7.84 -2.83
C LYS A 131 -4.24 -8.65 -2.28
N ILE A 132 -3.56 -9.41 -3.14
CA ILE A 132 -2.39 -10.21 -2.77
C ILE A 132 -1.30 -9.34 -2.13
N HIS A 133 -1.01 -8.19 -2.72
CA HIS A 133 -0.02 -7.26 -2.20
C HIS A 133 -0.39 -6.66 -0.84
N ILE A 134 -1.64 -6.26 -0.66
CA ILE A 134 -2.11 -5.67 0.61
C ILE A 134 -2.12 -6.73 1.71
N LEU A 135 -2.60 -7.94 1.42
CA LEU A 135 -2.57 -9.05 2.36
C LEU A 135 -1.15 -9.40 2.81
N TYR A 136 -0.21 -9.45 1.86
CA TYR A 136 1.20 -9.65 2.19
C TYR A 136 1.76 -8.50 3.06
N MET A 137 1.39 -7.26 2.76
CA MET A 137 1.80 -6.10 3.55
C MET A 137 1.31 -6.19 4.99
N ILE A 138 0.03 -6.52 5.19
CA ILE A 138 -0.55 -6.70 6.54
C ILE A 138 0.17 -7.83 7.28
N ALA A 139 0.32 -9.00 6.64
CA ALA A 139 0.99 -10.12 7.25
C ALA A 139 2.44 -9.79 7.66
N HIS A 140 3.18 -9.09 6.80
CA HIS A 140 4.54 -8.66 7.10
C HIS A 140 4.62 -7.67 8.27
N ILE A 141 3.67 -6.74 8.39
CA ILE A 141 3.60 -5.80 9.52
C ILE A 141 3.30 -6.55 10.81
N LEU A 142 2.33 -7.46 10.80
CA LEU A 142 2.00 -8.31 11.94
C LEU A 142 3.19 -9.17 12.38
N TYR A 143 3.92 -9.75 11.43
CA TYR A 143 5.17 -10.46 11.71
C TYR A 143 6.20 -9.56 12.42
N ARG A 144 6.39 -8.33 11.95
CA ARG A 144 7.31 -7.37 12.57
C ARG A 144 6.88 -6.97 13.97
N ASN A 145 5.57 -6.95 14.23
CA ASN A 145 4.98 -6.69 15.56
C ASN A 145 4.89 -7.96 16.43
N ARG A 146 5.50 -9.08 15.99
CA ARG A 146 5.51 -10.38 16.69
C ARG A 146 4.12 -11.02 16.87
N ARG A 147 3.16 -10.66 16.04
CA ARG A 147 1.81 -11.25 16.01
C ARG A 147 1.76 -12.37 14.96
N PHE A 148 2.53 -13.43 15.19
CA PHE A 148 2.80 -14.48 14.20
C PHE A 148 1.57 -15.28 13.81
N GLU A 149 0.69 -15.60 14.76
CA GLU A 149 -0.55 -16.33 14.47
C GLU A 149 -1.50 -15.52 13.56
N GLU A 150 -1.62 -14.23 13.83
CA GLU A 150 -2.45 -13.34 13.03
C GLU A 150 -1.81 -13.07 11.66
N SER A 151 -0.50 -12.94 11.60
CA SER A 151 0.24 -12.90 10.35
C SER A 151 -0.08 -14.14 9.48
N ASN A 152 -0.07 -15.35 10.08
CA ASN A 152 -0.44 -16.57 9.36
C ASN A 152 -1.88 -16.58 8.84
N LYS A 153 -2.85 -16.01 9.57
CA LYS A 153 -4.22 -15.87 9.05
C LYS A 153 -4.28 -15.05 7.76
N TYR A 154 -3.54 -13.94 7.70
CA TYR A 154 -3.44 -13.13 6.48
C TYR A 154 -2.64 -13.82 5.37
N MET A 155 -1.63 -14.63 5.72
CA MET A 155 -0.91 -15.44 4.74
C MET A 155 -1.80 -16.51 4.13
N THR A 156 -2.68 -17.14 4.90
CA THR A 156 -3.70 -18.09 4.38
C THR A 156 -4.64 -17.39 3.39
N GLN A 157 -5.18 -16.22 3.74
CA GLN A 157 -6.01 -15.43 2.82
C GLN A 157 -5.25 -15.02 1.55
N MET A 158 -3.96 -14.68 1.68
CA MET A 158 -3.11 -14.39 0.54
C MET A 158 -2.94 -15.60 -0.38
N HIS A 159 -2.73 -16.78 0.19
CA HIS A 159 -2.59 -18.05 -0.57
C HIS A 159 -3.87 -18.37 -1.34
N GLU A 160 -5.03 -18.28 -0.69
CA GLU A 160 -6.34 -18.44 -1.34
C GLU A 160 -6.53 -17.45 -2.49
N ALA A 161 -6.15 -16.18 -2.26
CA ALA A 161 -6.22 -15.15 -3.29
C ALA A 161 -5.28 -15.45 -4.48
N MET A 162 -4.08 -16.00 -4.23
CA MET A 162 -3.15 -16.39 -5.29
C MET A 162 -3.70 -17.56 -6.12
N LEU A 163 -4.32 -18.56 -5.49
CA LEU A 163 -4.94 -19.70 -6.18
C LEU A 163 -6.10 -19.27 -7.07
N ALA A 164 -6.89 -18.30 -6.60
CA ALA A 164 -8.04 -17.77 -7.33
C ALA A 164 -7.68 -16.84 -8.50
N TYR A 165 -6.42 -16.37 -8.58
CA TYR A 165 -6.04 -15.34 -9.53
C TYR A 165 -5.48 -15.93 -10.84
N ASN A 166 -4.20 -16.26 -10.89
CA ASN A 166 -3.53 -16.67 -12.11
C ASN A 166 -2.21 -17.38 -11.80
N LYS A 167 -1.90 -18.47 -12.54
CA LYS A 167 -0.70 -19.29 -12.32
C LYS A 167 0.61 -18.52 -12.38
N ALA A 168 0.73 -17.50 -13.25
CA ALA A 168 1.95 -16.69 -13.38
C ALA A 168 2.21 -15.86 -12.12
N TYR A 169 1.15 -15.27 -11.55
CA TYR A 169 1.26 -14.52 -10.31
C TYR A 169 1.44 -15.44 -9.10
N TYR A 170 0.82 -16.62 -9.11
CA TYR A 170 1.07 -17.64 -8.11
C TYR A 170 2.57 -17.93 -8.01
N LYS A 171 3.23 -18.26 -9.12
CA LYS A 171 4.69 -18.49 -9.15
C LYS A 171 5.50 -17.31 -8.62
N LYS A 172 5.07 -16.09 -8.91
CA LYS A 172 5.76 -14.86 -8.46
C LYS A 172 5.66 -14.62 -6.96
N PHE A 173 4.50 -14.92 -6.36
CA PHE A 173 4.22 -14.60 -4.95
C PHE A 173 4.43 -15.79 -4.02
N TYR A 174 4.43 -17.00 -4.54
CA TYR A 174 4.57 -18.21 -3.73
C TYR A 174 5.82 -18.25 -2.86
N PRO A 175 7.02 -17.86 -3.35
CA PRO A 175 8.21 -17.79 -2.49
C PRO A 175 8.04 -16.82 -1.31
N LYS A 176 7.36 -15.69 -1.51
CA LYS A 176 7.09 -14.73 -0.41
C LYS A 176 6.13 -15.31 0.62
N TYR A 177 5.11 -16.03 0.15
CA TYR A 177 4.18 -16.75 1.00
C TYR A 177 4.92 -17.78 1.85
N VAL A 178 5.69 -18.66 1.24
CA VAL A 178 6.41 -19.71 1.92
C VAL A 178 7.40 -19.16 2.95
N MET A 179 8.22 -18.19 2.56
CA MET A 179 9.24 -17.61 3.44
C MET A 179 8.64 -16.95 4.69
N LEU A 180 7.58 -16.17 4.54
CA LEU A 180 6.96 -15.51 5.68
C LEU A 180 6.17 -16.48 6.56
N SER A 181 5.48 -17.45 5.95
CA SER A 181 4.75 -18.48 6.70
C SER A 181 5.71 -19.39 7.48
N ALA A 182 6.82 -19.81 6.87
CA ALA A 182 7.85 -20.60 7.54
C ALA A 182 8.44 -19.85 8.74
N ALA A 183 8.76 -18.56 8.56
CA ALA A 183 9.25 -17.72 9.65
C ALA A 183 8.23 -17.62 10.79
N ASN A 184 6.95 -17.41 10.49
CA ASN A 184 5.89 -17.38 11.50
C ASN A 184 5.80 -18.71 12.26
N PHE A 185 5.80 -19.85 11.55
CA PHE A 185 5.76 -21.18 12.18
C PHE A 185 6.96 -21.45 13.07
N SER A 186 8.16 -21.04 12.63
CA SER A 186 9.37 -21.17 13.43
C SER A 186 9.27 -20.38 14.75
N TYR A 187 8.81 -19.12 14.69
CA TYR A 187 8.61 -18.30 15.89
C TYR A 187 7.50 -18.83 16.83
N LEU A 188 6.55 -19.59 16.29
CA LEU A 188 5.50 -20.28 17.05
C LEU A 188 5.93 -21.66 17.57
N ASN A 189 7.21 -22.03 17.44
CA ASN A 189 7.76 -23.34 17.76
C ASN A 189 7.10 -24.52 17.02
N GLN A 190 6.49 -24.24 15.84
CA GLN A 190 5.88 -25.25 14.96
C GLN A 190 6.88 -25.67 13.86
N ASN A 191 8.05 -26.16 14.28
CA ASN A 191 9.19 -26.40 13.38
C ASN A 191 8.88 -27.39 12.26
N ASN A 192 8.09 -28.43 12.50
CA ASN A 192 7.68 -29.38 11.45
C ASN A 192 6.90 -28.65 10.33
N LYS A 193 5.94 -27.80 10.67
CA LYS A 193 5.20 -27.04 9.67
C LYS A 193 6.08 -26.04 8.92
N SER A 194 7.09 -25.48 9.61
CA SER A 194 8.07 -24.59 8.98
C SER A 194 8.91 -25.33 7.92
N ILE A 195 9.33 -26.55 8.22
CA ILE A 195 10.08 -27.42 7.30
C ILE A 195 9.20 -27.82 6.12
N ASP A 196 8.01 -28.39 6.40
CA ASP A 196 7.07 -28.85 5.37
C ASP A 196 6.76 -27.75 4.33
N ILE A 197 6.53 -26.52 4.79
CA ILE A 197 6.23 -25.42 3.87
C ILE A 197 7.47 -24.96 3.08
N LEU A 198 8.66 -25.03 3.65
CA LEU A 198 9.92 -24.72 2.94
C LEU A 198 10.23 -25.76 1.86
N GLU A 199 10.00 -27.05 2.13
CA GLU A 199 10.16 -28.12 1.17
C GLU A 199 9.21 -28.00 -0.03
N SER A 200 8.08 -27.32 0.14
CA SER A 200 7.13 -27.06 -0.95
C SER A 200 7.66 -26.15 -2.07
N ILE A 201 8.80 -25.46 -1.85
CA ILE A 201 9.48 -24.66 -2.90
C ILE A 201 10.46 -25.50 -3.72
N SER A 202 10.85 -26.67 -3.19
CA SER A 202 11.85 -27.51 -3.90
C SER A 202 11.33 -27.92 -5.28
N PRO A 203 12.21 -27.85 -6.32
CA PRO A 203 11.82 -28.05 -7.72
C PRO A 203 11.30 -29.45 -8.00
#